data_f7ba5e12fa36abf207f8a7aeffb3b125
#
_entry.id   f7ba5e12fa36abf207f8a7aeffb3b125
#
_cell.length_a   1.000
_cell.length_b   1.000
_cell.length_c   1.000
_cell.angle_alpha   90.00
_cell.angle_beta   90.00
_cell.angle_gamma   90.00
#
_symmetry.space_group_name_H-M   'P 1'
#
loop_
_entity.id
_entity.type
_entity.pdbx_description
1 polymer ?
#
loop_
_entity_poly.entity_id
_entity_poly.type
_entity_poly.pdbx_seq_one_letter_code
_entity_poly.pdbx_strand_id
1 'polypeptide(L)'
;IQFSLNAKSPAHLPGRPAELGNLRAALTPQANGFYLLTFQSDDAGSLFSTLNLTDEIRGGVVRVSANSALPLPKGGWLGSMEMLNFSLVDAPIMVQLLSLASLTGILELAAVGGLQFTNLTSNFTYGNSALYLDDLRMAGPSVGMTTEGSIDFEAKRFALQGNVTPFNLVSEIAGSIPVLGQVLTGTDGGGLFSAGYKVDGPFSDPVVNVNPFQILTPGIYRQWFQDIISNN
;
A
#
# COMPACT_ATOMS: atom_id res chain seq x y z
N ILE A 1 5.59 5.58 28.35
CA ILE A 1 6.97 5.12 28.14
C ILE A 1 7.34 5.50 26.73
N GLN A 2 8.31 6.39 26.55
CA GLN A 2 8.86 6.73 25.24
C GLN A 2 10.11 5.90 25.02
N PHE A 3 10.17 5.16 23.91
CA PHE A 3 11.37 4.48 23.46
C PHE A 3 11.84 5.14 22.16
N SER A 4 13.06 5.63 22.14
CA SER A 4 13.75 5.95 20.89
C SER A 4 14.78 4.84 20.64
N LEU A 5 14.58 4.03 19.63
CA LEU A 5 15.52 3.00 19.22
C LEU A 5 16.29 3.52 18.00
N ASN A 6 17.59 3.76 18.18
CA ASN A 6 18.52 3.86 17.05
C ASN A 6 18.97 2.43 16.72
N ALA A 7 18.22 1.75 15.88
CA ALA A 7 18.54 0.40 15.47
C ALA A 7 19.52 0.44 14.27
N LYS A 8 20.62 -0.35 14.28
CA LYS A 8 21.58 -0.48 13.16
C LYS A 8 21.12 -1.58 12.23
N SER A 9 20.90 -1.26 10.93
CA SER A 9 20.52 -2.22 9.89
C SER A 9 21.59 -3.28 9.67
N PRO A 10 21.23 -4.53 9.41
CA PRO A 10 22.17 -5.51 8.88
C PRO A 10 22.60 -5.08 7.48
N ALA A 11 23.88 -5.01 7.25
CA ALA A 11 24.51 -4.66 5.99
C ALA A 11 24.09 -5.63 4.89
N HIS A 12 23.40 -5.15 3.86
CA HIS A 12 23.23 -5.92 2.64
C HIS A 12 23.33 -5.09 1.36
N LEU A 13 24.36 -4.27 1.24
CA LEU A 13 24.89 -3.79 -0.05
C LEU A 13 26.35 -3.35 0.19
N PRO A 14 27.31 -3.76 -0.66
CA PRO A 14 28.68 -3.28 -0.55
C PRO A 14 28.75 -1.81 -0.93
N GLY A 15 29.10 -0.94 0.02
CA GLY A 15 29.52 0.43 -0.23
C GLY A 15 28.69 1.56 0.38
N ARG A 16 27.62 1.31 1.16
CA ARG A 16 26.97 2.35 1.97
C ARG A 16 26.83 1.88 3.42
N PRO A 17 27.20 2.70 4.41
CA PRO A 17 26.76 2.44 5.78
C PRO A 17 25.24 2.50 5.78
N ALA A 18 24.59 1.45 6.30
CA ALA A 18 23.17 1.45 6.53
C ALA A 18 22.87 2.49 7.63
N GLU A 19 22.53 3.71 7.20
CA GLU A 19 21.93 4.69 8.08
C GLU A 19 20.50 4.25 8.32
N LEU A 20 20.27 3.75 9.52
CA LEU A 20 18.91 3.54 10.00
C LEU A 20 18.21 4.87 10.14
N GLY A 21 17.05 4.91 9.54
CA GLY A 21 16.10 5.96 9.78
C GLY A 21 15.81 6.13 11.27
N ASN A 22 15.49 7.35 11.67
CA ASN A 22 15.09 7.63 13.05
C ASN A 22 13.74 6.96 13.33
N LEU A 23 13.76 5.97 14.23
CA LEU A 23 12.56 5.33 14.73
C LEU A 23 12.12 6.00 16.02
N ARG A 24 10.86 6.44 16.07
CA ARG A 24 10.21 6.93 17.27
C ARG A 24 8.96 6.10 17.53
N ALA A 25 8.85 5.56 18.73
CA ALA A 25 7.66 4.85 19.18
C ALA A 25 7.27 5.34 20.57
N ALA A 26 5.98 5.52 20.81
CA ALA A 26 5.45 5.87 22.12
C ALA A 26 4.18 5.07 22.38
N LEU A 27 4.05 4.58 23.61
CA LEU A 27 2.85 3.97 24.16
C LEU A 27 2.38 4.85 25.31
N THR A 28 1.24 5.51 25.10
CA THR A 28 0.71 6.51 26.03
C THR A 28 -0.59 6.02 26.65
N PRO A 29 -0.67 5.85 28.00
CA PRO A 29 -1.91 5.52 28.65
C PRO A 29 -2.92 6.67 28.51
N GLN A 30 -4.18 6.31 28.28
CA GLN A 30 -5.31 7.23 28.18
C GLN A 30 -6.13 7.19 29.48
N ALA A 31 -6.89 8.26 29.76
CA ALA A 31 -7.70 8.39 30.98
C ALA A 31 -8.78 7.31 31.14
N ASN A 32 -9.19 6.67 30.04
CA ASN A 32 -10.21 5.61 30.01
C ASN A 32 -9.63 4.19 30.17
N GLY A 33 -8.34 4.06 30.52
CA GLY A 33 -7.67 2.76 30.66
C GLY A 33 -7.19 2.14 29.34
N PHE A 34 -7.37 2.82 28.23
CA PHE A 34 -6.83 2.42 26.91
C PHE A 34 -5.42 2.95 26.70
N TYR A 35 -4.81 2.58 25.60
CA TYR A 35 -3.47 3.03 25.24
C TYR A 35 -3.47 3.58 23.81
N LEU A 36 -2.73 4.65 23.62
CA LEU A 36 -2.39 5.17 22.31
C LEU A 36 -0.96 4.72 21.95
N LEU A 37 -0.82 3.97 20.87
CA LEU A 37 0.44 3.65 20.22
C LEU A 37 0.67 4.64 19.10
N THR A 38 1.79 5.33 19.12
CA THR A 38 2.27 6.11 17.99
C THR A 38 3.63 5.57 17.56
N PHE A 39 3.85 5.54 16.26
CA PHE A 39 5.05 4.98 15.68
C PHE A 39 5.40 5.74 14.41
N GLN A 40 6.67 6.11 14.24
CA GLN A 40 7.16 6.83 13.08
C GLN A 40 8.60 6.38 12.75
N SER A 41 8.86 6.14 11.47
CA SER A 41 10.21 5.95 10.93
C SER A 41 10.38 6.78 9.67
N ASP A 42 11.57 7.30 9.45
CA ASP A 42 11.97 7.99 8.20
C ASP A 42 12.56 7.02 7.16
N ASP A 43 12.69 5.73 7.47
CA ASP A 43 13.01 4.66 6.54
C ASP A 43 12.12 3.42 6.80
N ALA A 44 10.98 3.39 6.13
CA ALA A 44 10.01 2.30 6.23
C ALA A 44 10.58 0.98 5.71
N GLY A 45 11.37 1.00 4.63
CA GLY A 45 11.98 -0.19 4.04
C GLY A 45 12.91 -0.90 5.03
N SER A 46 13.86 -0.18 5.59
CA SER A 46 14.79 -0.73 6.59
C SER A 46 14.06 -1.24 7.84
N LEU A 47 13.00 -0.54 8.24
CA LEU A 47 12.20 -0.94 9.38
C LEU A 47 11.46 -2.25 9.14
N PHE A 48 10.73 -2.38 8.03
CA PHE A 48 9.93 -3.58 7.73
C PHE A 48 10.82 -4.80 7.50
N SER A 49 11.98 -4.62 6.87
CA SER A 49 13.00 -5.66 6.75
C SER A 49 13.54 -6.10 8.12
N THR A 50 13.88 -5.15 9.01
CA THR A 50 14.36 -5.46 10.36
C THR A 50 13.33 -6.20 11.20
N LEU A 51 12.05 -5.91 11.01
CA LEU A 51 10.93 -6.59 11.65
C LEU A 51 10.56 -7.93 10.97
N ASN A 52 11.27 -8.35 9.93
CA ASN A 52 10.94 -9.50 9.09
C ASN A 52 9.49 -9.47 8.54
N LEU A 53 8.98 -8.29 8.23
CA LEU A 53 7.65 -8.14 7.64
C LEU A 53 7.69 -8.25 6.12
N THR A 54 8.60 -7.54 5.47
CA THR A 54 8.86 -7.61 4.03
C THR A 54 10.19 -6.96 3.67
N ASP A 55 10.84 -7.46 2.62
CA ASP A 55 12.02 -6.88 1.98
C ASP A 55 11.68 -6.16 0.66
N GLU A 56 10.39 -6.10 0.30
CA GLU A 56 9.93 -5.55 -0.97
C GLU A 56 9.81 -4.02 -0.95
N ILE A 57 9.90 -3.39 0.22
CA ILE A 57 9.79 -1.93 0.37
C ILE A 57 11.18 -1.31 0.42
N ARG A 58 11.37 -0.19 -0.28
CA ARG A 58 12.58 0.64 -0.24
C ARG A 58 12.24 2.08 0.11
N GLY A 59 12.98 2.62 1.09
CA GLY A 59 12.81 3.98 1.58
C GLY A 59 11.46 4.22 2.23
N GLY A 60 11.01 5.46 2.17
CA GLY A 60 9.70 5.90 2.64
C GLY A 60 9.67 6.31 4.10
N VAL A 61 8.80 7.27 4.39
CA VAL A 61 8.46 7.68 5.76
C VAL A 61 7.17 6.99 6.16
N VAL A 62 7.16 6.27 7.28
CA VAL A 62 5.95 5.62 7.80
C VAL A 62 5.53 6.25 9.12
N ARG A 63 4.22 6.45 9.28
CA ARG A 63 3.56 6.89 10.51
C ARG A 63 2.39 5.97 10.80
N VAL A 64 2.30 5.53 12.05
CA VAL A 64 1.20 4.71 12.54
C VAL A 64 0.66 5.33 13.84
N SER A 65 -0.66 5.39 13.95
CA SER A 65 -1.35 5.77 15.17
C SER A 65 -2.47 4.77 15.45
N ALA A 66 -2.47 4.14 16.60
CA ALA A 66 -3.46 3.13 16.94
C ALA A 66 -3.89 3.23 18.40
N ASN A 67 -5.18 3.07 18.63
CA ASN A 67 -5.74 2.95 19.97
C ASN A 67 -6.00 1.47 20.29
N SER A 68 -5.71 1.06 21.54
CA SER A 68 -6.12 -0.27 21.99
C SER A 68 -7.63 -0.37 21.99
N ALA A 69 -8.19 -1.45 21.45
CA ALA A 69 -9.65 -1.67 21.42
C ALA A 69 -10.21 -2.07 22.78
N LEU A 70 -9.37 -2.64 23.65
CA LEU A 70 -9.65 -3.04 25.03
C LEU A 70 -8.42 -2.75 25.89
N PRO A 71 -8.54 -2.71 27.22
CA PRO A 71 -7.38 -2.63 28.10
C PRO A 71 -6.39 -3.77 27.85
N LEU A 72 -5.09 -3.44 27.77
CA LEU A 72 -4.04 -4.44 27.61
C LEU A 72 -4.04 -5.43 28.80
N PRO A 73 -3.69 -6.72 28.58
CA PRO A 73 -3.12 -7.32 27.37
C PRO A 73 -4.12 -7.93 26.40
N LYS A 74 -5.42 -7.85 26.63
CA LYS A 74 -6.47 -8.56 25.86
C LYS A 74 -6.97 -7.82 24.61
N GLY A 75 -6.52 -6.58 24.39
CA GLY A 75 -7.08 -5.74 23.34
C GLY A 75 -6.40 -5.92 21.99
N GLY A 76 -7.19 -5.79 20.92
CA GLY A 76 -6.70 -5.47 19.60
C GLY A 76 -6.38 -3.98 19.47
N TRP A 77 -6.03 -3.55 18.29
CA TRP A 77 -5.66 -2.19 17.94
C TRP A 77 -6.51 -1.70 16.78
N LEU A 78 -7.07 -0.50 16.91
CA LEU A 78 -7.70 0.22 15.80
C LEU A 78 -6.84 1.42 15.48
N GLY A 79 -6.45 1.58 14.22
CA GLY A 79 -5.51 2.62 13.88
C GLY A 79 -5.55 3.03 12.43
N SER A 80 -4.67 3.97 12.13
CA SER A 80 -4.36 4.44 10.79
C SER A 80 -2.86 4.37 10.54
N MET A 81 -2.51 4.15 9.29
CA MET A 81 -1.16 4.15 8.78
C MET A 81 -1.05 5.09 7.58
N GLU A 82 0.02 5.83 7.54
CA GLU A 82 0.45 6.63 6.40
C GLU A 82 1.88 6.25 6.04
N MET A 83 2.16 6.10 4.74
CA MET A 83 3.52 5.94 4.25
C MET A 83 3.73 6.82 3.03
N LEU A 84 4.85 7.53 2.97
CA LEU A 84 5.16 8.51 1.93
C LEU A 84 6.48 8.16 1.24
N ASN A 85 6.53 8.39 -0.09
CA ASN A 85 7.74 8.35 -0.91
C ASN A 85 8.53 7.04 -0.78
N PHE A 86 7.93 5.92 -1.11
CA PHE A 86 8.52 4.59 -1.09
C PHE A 86 8.47 3.91 -2.46
N SER A 87 9.23 2.83 -2.63
CA SER A 87 9.18 1.99 -3.81
C SER A 87 8.91 0.54 -3.42
N LEU A 88 8.12 -0.16 -4.23
CA LEU A 88 7.99 -1.62 -4.19
C LEU A 88 8.97 -2.23 -5.19
N VAL A 89 9.86 -3.07 -4.70
CA VAL A 89 10.86 -3.78 -5.50
C VAL A 89 10.72 -5.28 -5.26
N ASP A 90 11.03 -6.08 -6.27
CA ASP A 90 11.01 -7.55 -6.18
C ASP A 90 9.70 -8.10 -5.57
N ALA A 91 8.56 -7.46 -5.87
CA ALA A 91 7.25 -7.75 -5.31
C ALA A 91 6.47 -8.75 -6.22
N PRO A 92 6.56 -10.08 -5.98
CA PRO A 92 5.99 -11.09 -6.89
C PRO A 92 4.48 -10.96 -7.07
N ILE A 93 3.75 -10.63 -6.02
CA ILE A 93 2.29 -10.42 -6.08
C ILE A 93 1.97 -9.25 -7.00
N MET A 94 2.73 -8.16 -6.91
CA MET A 94 2.55 -6.98 -7.75
C MET A 94 2.87 -7.29 -9.21
N VAL A 95 3.95 -8.04 -9.48
CA VAL A 95 4.32 -8.47 -10.83
C VAL A 95 3.21 -9.32 -11.45
N GLN A 96 2.66 -10.29 -10.72
CA GLN A 96 1.54 -11.11 -11.19
C GLN A 96 0.30 -10.26 -11.45
N LEU A 97 -0.05 -9.35 -10.56
CA LEU A 97 -1.20 -8.46 -10.68
C LEU A 97 -1.10 -7.60 -11.94
N LEU A 98 0.03 -6.92 -12.16
CA LEU A 98 0.24 -6.08 -13.32
C LEU A 98 0.24 -6.87 -14.63
N SER A 99 0.83 -8.06 -14.62
CA SER A 99 0.84 -8.96 -15.78
C SER A 99 -0.58 -9.43 -16.15
N LEU A 100 -1.35 -9.89 -15.18
CA LEU A 100 -2.73 -10.35 -15.38
C LEU A 100 -3.68 -9.21 -15.77
N ALA A 101 -3.44 -8.01 -15.28
CA ALA A 101 -4.18 -6.81 -15.67
C ALA A 101 -3.77 -6.27 -17.06
N SER A 102 -2.84 -6.91 -17.74
CA SER A 102 -2.27 -6.48 -19.04
C SER A 102 -1.62 -5.09 -19.01
N LEU A 103 -1.02 -4.75 -17.87
CA LEU A 103 -0.33 -3.48 -17.64
C LEU A 103 1.17 -3.60 -17.89
N THR A 104 1.54 -4.12 -19.06
CA THR A 104 2.94 -4.46 -19.42
C THR A 104 3.88 -3.27 -19.39
N GLY A 105 3.43 -2.08 -19.82
CA GLY A 105 4.24 -0.86 -19.74
C GLY A 105 4.62 -0.47 -18.31
N ILE A 106 3.72 -0.66 -17.34
CA ILE A 106 4.02 -0.43 -15.92
C ILE A 106 4.95 -1.52 -15.38
N LEU A 107 4.79 -2.75 -15.84
CA LEU A 107 5.65 -3.87 -15.46
C LEU A 107 7.10 -3.65 -15.90
N GLU A 108 7.33 -3.07 -17.07
CA GLU A 108 8.67 -2.69 -17.53
C GLU A 108 9.30 -1.62 -16.65
N LEU A 109 8.53 -0.61 -16.22
CA LEU A 109 9.00 0.39 -15.25
C LEU A 109 9.35 -0.24 -13.90
N ALA A 110 8.54 -1.18 -13.44
CA ALA A 110 8.79 -1.90 -12.18
C ALA A 110 10.09 -2.71 -12.23
N ALA A 111 10.44 -3.29 -13.38
CA ALA A 111 11.65 -4.08 -13.56
C ALA A 111 12.95 -3.24 -13.50
N VAL A 112 12.90 -1.95 -13.82
CA VAL A 112 14.09 -1.09 -13.88
C VAL A 112 14.45 -0.47 -12.50
N GLY A 113 13.50 -0.23 -11.64
CA GLY A 113 13.76 0.47 -10.36
C GLY A 113 12.68 0.28 -9.29
N GLY A 114 11.73 -0.60 -9.53
CA GLY A 114 10.57 -0.77 -8.68
C GLY A 114 9.43 0.21 -8.99
N LEU A 115 8.26 -0.09 -8.47
CA LEU A 115 7.10 0.79 -8.55
C LEU A 115 7.18 1.86 -7.47
N GLN A 116 7.20 3.12 -7.89
CA GLN A 116 7.24 4.25 -6.98
C GLN A 116 5.84 4.63 -6.54
N PHE A 117 5.69 4.91 -5.24
CA PHE A 117 4.48 5.43 -4.62
C PHE A 117 4.80 6.69 -3.83
N THR A 118 3.98 7.71 -4.02
CA THR A 118 4.10 8.99 -3.29
C THR A 118 3.37 8.92 -1.96
N ASN A 119 2.27 8.18 -1.90
CA ASN A 119 1.40 8.09 -0.74
C ASN A 119 0.79 6.71 -0.59
N LEU A 120 0.70 6.24 0.65
CA LEU A 120 -0.16 5.13 1.09
C LEU A 120 -0.86 5.57 2.36
N THR A 121 -2.17 5.36 2.42
CA THR A 121 -2.98 5.51 3.63
C THR A 121 -3.81 4.27 3.87
N SER A 122 -4.03 3.91 5.11
CA SER A 122 -4.91 2.80 5.49
C SER A 122 -5.49 3.02 6.87
N ASN A 123 -6.75 2.69 7.04
CA ASN A 123 -7.31 2.35 8.34
C ASN A 123 -7.18 0.84 8.55
N PHE A 124 -6.93 0.43 9.78
CA PHE A 124 -6.75 -0.97 10.09
C PHE A 124 -7.27 -1.34 11.47
N THR A 125 -7.60 -2.61 11.60
CA THR A 125 -7.81 -3.28 12.88
C THR A 125 -6.82 -4.43 13.01
N TYR A 126 -6.10 -4.50 14.12
CA TYR A 126 -5.21 -5.62 14.42
C TYR A 126 -5.67 -6.34 15.67
N GLY A 127 -5.83 -7.64 15.60
CA GLY A 127 -6.20 -8.49 16.74
C GLY A 127 -6.18 -9.97 16.34
N ASN A 128 -5.99 -10.85 17.32
CA ASN A 128 -5.92 -12.30 17.10
C ASN A 128 -4.94 -12.70 15.99
N SER A 129 -3.75 -12.10 16.01
CA SER A 129 -2.70 -12.32 15.00
C SER A 129 -3.10 -11.97 13.56
N ALA A 130 -4.19 -11.25 13.36
CA ALA A 130 -4.65 -10.82 12.04
C ALA A 130 -4.71 -9.29 11.94
N LEU A 131 -4.33 -8.78 10.77
CA LEU A 131 -4.45 -7.39 10.36
C LEU A 131 -5.59 -7.29 9.35
N TYR A 132 -6.61 -6.53 9.67
CA TYR A 132 -7.72 -6.20 8.78
C TYR A 132 -7.48 -4.81 8.22
N LEU A 133 -7.47 -4.71 6.91
CA LEU A 133 -7.34 -3.47 6.16
C LEU A 133 -8.73 -3.05 5.70
N ASP A 134 -9.22 -1.92 6.21
CA ASP A 134 -10.57 -1.46 5.88
C ASP A 134 -10.57 -0.62 4.59
N ASP A 135 -9.49 0.13 4.35
CA ASP A 135 -9.41 1.06 3.23
C ASP A 135 -7.94 1.45 3.01
N LEU A 136 -7.15 0.54 2.45
CA LEU A 136 -5.78 0.85 2.04
C LEU A 136 -5.82 1.47 0.64
N ARG A 137 -5.17 2.62 0.51
CA ARG A 137 -5.02 3.35 -0.75
C ARG A 137 -3.56 3.68 -0.98
N MET A 138 -3.09 3.37 -2.18
CA MET A 138 -1.75 3.74 -2.63
C MET A 138 -1.84 4.52 -3.92
N ALA A 139 -1.03 5.57 -4.04
CA ALA A 139 -0.90 6.35 -5.27
C ALA A 139 0.57 6.58 -5.61
N GLY A 140 0.89 6.43 -6.87
CA GLY A 140 2.19 6.70 -7.46
C GLY A 140 2.06 7.32 -8.85
N PRO A 141 3.18 7.72 -9.49
CA PRO A 141 3.14 8.39 -10.80
C PRO A 141 2.55 7.50 -11.92
N SER A 142 2.67 6.19 -11.81
CA SER A 142 2.26 5.25 -12.85
C SER A 142 1.01 4.46 -12.52
N VAL A 143 0.70 4.27 -11.24
CA VAL A 143 -0.37 3.39 -10.80
C VAL A 143 -0.94 3.83 -9.45
N GLY A 144 -2.27 3.68 -9.32
CA GLY A 144 -2.98 3.76 -8.05
C GLY A 144 -3.59 2.41 -7.69
N MET A 145 -3.73 2.15 -6.40
CA MET A 145 -4.31 0.90 -5.89
C MET A 145 -5.20 1.16 -4.68
N THR A 146 -6.24 0.36 -4.58
CA THR A 146 -7.02 0.21 -3.35
C THR A 146 -6.98 -1.25 -2.91
N THR A 147 -6.98 -1.49 -1.61
CA THR A 147 -6.94 -2.83 -1.03
C THR A 147 -7.79 -2.86 0.23
N GLU A 148 -8.58 -3.92 0.39
CA GLU A 148 -9.28 -4.25 1.62
C GLU A 148 -9.15 -5.74 1.90
N GLY A 149 -9.41 -6.17 3.12
CA GLY A 149 -9.37 -7.58 3.51
C GLY A 149 -8.46 -7.86 4.69
N SER A 150 -7.90 -9.06 4.77
CA SER A 150 -7.13 -9.48 5.94
C SER A 150 -5.82 -10.18 5.60
N ILE A 151 -4.86 -10.02 6.52
CA ILE A 151 -3.59 -10.71 6.56
C ILE A 151 -3.52 -11.45 7.90
N ASP A 152 -3.60 -12.76 7.87
CA ASP A 152 -3.52 -13.63 9.04
C ASP A 152 -2.07 -14.12 9.20
N PHE A 153 -1.39 -13.63 10.24
CA PHE A 153 0.00 -13.96 10.51
C PHE A 153 0.18 -15.33 11.17
N GLU A 154 -0.84 -15.82 11.87
CA GLU A 154 -0.81 -17.15 12.48
C GLU A 154 -1.08 -18.24 11.44
N ALA A 155 -2.14 -18.08 10.66
CA ALA A 155 -2.44 -18.98 9.54
C ALA A 155 -1.52 -18.74 8.32
N LYS A 156 -0.72 -17.66 8.32
CA LYS A 156 0.16 -17.24 7.21
C LYS A 156 -0.59 -17.17 5.88
N ARG A 157 -1.71 -16.45 5.86
CA ARG A 157 -2.61 -16.35 4.70
C ARG A 157 -2.97 -14.90 4.38
N PHE A 158 -3.14 -14.66 3.08
CA PHE A 158 -3.81 -13.48 2.55
C PHE A 158 -5.27 -13.77 2.22
N ALA A 159 -6.13 -12.79 2.43
CA ALA A 159 -7.48 -12.70 1.90
C ALA A 159 -7.75 -11.22 1.58
N LEU A 160 -7.22 -10.76 0.45
CA LEU A 160 -7.22 -9.36 0.03
C LEU A 160 -7.97 -9.20 -1.29
N GLN A 161 -8.62 -8.06 -1.46
CA GLN A 161 -9.21 -7.64 -2.73
C GLN A 161 -9.09 -6.14 -2.91
N GLY A 162 -9.22 -5.69 -4.16
CA GLY A 162 -9.12 -4.27 -4.44
C GLY A 162 -9.11 -3.97 -5.93
N ASN A 163 -8.61 -2.79 -6.26
CA ASN A 163 -8.53 -2.33 -7.63
C ASN A 163 -7.13 -1.78 -7.92
N VAL A 164 -6.66 -1.98 -9.14
CA VAL A 164 -5.47 -1.35 -9.70
C VAL A 164 -5.86 -0.46 -10.87
N THR A 165 -5.37 0.78 -10.88
CA THR A 165 -5.70 1.81 -11.86
C THR A 165 -4.40 2.38 -12.42
N PRO A 166 -4.09 2.17 -13.70
CA PRO A 166 -2.92 2.75 -14.35
C PRO A 166 -3.18 4.22 -14.68
N PHE A 167 -2.21 5.09 -14.42
CA PHE A 167 -2.32 6.53 -14.74
C PHE A 167 -1.80 6.87 -16.14
N ASN A 168 -0.77 6.18 -16.62
CA ASN A 168 -0.10 6.53 -17.88
C ASN A 168 -0.86 6.07 -19.15
N LEU A 169 -1.78 5.10 -19.03
CA LEU A 169 -2.54 4.61 -20.19
C LEU A 169 -3.63 5.57 -20.67
N VAL A 170 -4.06 6.51 -19.82
CA VAL A 170 -5.16 7.42 -20.15
C VAL A 170 -4.75 8.45 -21.20
N SER A 171 -3.50 8.91 -21.21
CA SER A 171 -3.01 9.91 -22.18
C SER A 171 -2.65 9.34 -23.55
N GLU A 172 -2.19 8.09 -23.62
CA GLU A 172 -1.78 7.46 -24.89
C GLU A 172 -2.95 6.81 -25.63
N ILE A 173 -3.89 6.20 -24.91
CA ILE A 173 -5.06 5.55 -25.51
C ILE A 173 -6.09 6.55 -25.97
N ALA A 174 -6.29 7.66 -25.25
CA ALA A 174 -7.25 8.68 -25.61
C ALA A 174 -6.92 9.40 -26.95
N GLY A 175 -5.65 9.40 -27.36
CA GLY A 175 -5.21 10.00 -28.62
C GLY A 175 -5.26 9.07 -29.84
N SER A 176 -5.30 7.75 -29.65
CA SER A 176 -5.07 6.78 -30.73
C SER A 176 -6.32 5.99 -31.19
N ILE A 177 -7.42 6.01 -30.44
CA ILE A 177 -8.63 5.24 -30.77
C ILE A 177 -9.88 6.11 -30.69
N PRO A 178 -10.35 6.68 -31.84
CA PRO A 178 -11.47 7.63 -31.86
C PRO A 178 -12.82 7.07 -31.33
N VAL A 179 -13.01 5.76 -31.40
CA VAL A 179 -14.27 5.10 -31.00
C VAL A 179 -14.26 4.65 -29.54
N LEU A 180 -13.10 4.30 -28.98
CA LEU A 180 -12.97 3.89 -27.59
C LEU A 180 -12.86 5.10 -26.64
N GLY A 181 -12.39 6.24 -27.11
CA GLY A 181 -12.28 7.46 -26.31
C GLY A 181 -13.60 7.89 -25.67
N GLN A 182 -14.72 7.75 -26.36
CA GLN A 182 -16.05 8.08 -25.84
C GLN A 182 -16.61 7.04 -24.84
N VAL A 183 -16.27 5.78 -25.03
CA VAL A 183 -16.69 4.68 -24.12
C VAL A 183 -15.85 4.68 -22.85
N LEU A 184 -14.58 5.09 -22.96
CA LEU A 184 -13.61 5.05 -21.86
C LEU A 184 -13.63 6.32 -20.99
N THR A 185 -14.00 7.46 -21.58
CA THR A 185 -14.03 8.74 -20.87
C THR A 185 -15.40 9.10 -20.32
N GLY A 186 -16.46 8.36 -20.67
CA GLY A 186 -17.83 8.76 -20.40
C GLY A 186 -18.18 10.09 -21.10
N THR A 187 -19.40 10.56 -21.01
CA THR A 187 -19.84 11.84 -21.58
C THR A 187 -19.16 13.07 -20.96
N ASP A 188 -18.40 12.88 -19.87
CA ASP A 188 -17.69 13.95 -19.13
C ASP A 188 -16.16 13.78 -19.10
N GLY A 189 -15.56 13.01 -20.00
CA GLY A 189 -14.12 13.03 -20.26
C GLY A 189 -13.20 12.37 -19.21
N GLY A 190 -13.66 11.41 -18.38
CA GLY A 190 -12.85 10.89 -17.30
C GLY A 190 -13.13 9.45 -16.87
N GLY A 191 -13.23 8.50 -17.80
CA GLY A 191 -13.23 7.07 -17.45
C GLY A 191 -11.81 6.59 -17.11
N LEU A 192 -11.54 6.27 -15.85
CA LEU A 192 -10.32 5.58 -15.45
C LEU A 192 -10.53 4.08 -15.62
N PHE A 193 -9.66 3.42 -16.38
CA PHE A 193 -9.60 1.97 -16.39
C PHE A 193 -9.13 1.47 -15.04
N SER A 194 -9.84 0.50 -14.52
CA SER A 194 -9.44 -0.19 -13.31
C SER A 194 -9.65 -1.68 -13.49
N ALA A 195 -8.70 -2.45 -13.01
CA ALA A 195 -8.83 -3.89 -12.90
C ALA A 195 -9.05 -4.27 -11.45
N GLY A 196 -10.16 -4.97 -11.19
CA GLY A 196 -10.40 -5.58 -9.89
C GLY A 196 -9.48 -6.77 -9.67
N TYR A 197 -8.96 -6.93 -8.46
CA TYR A 197 -8.13 -8.09 -8.13
C TYR A 197 -8.50 -8.72 -6.80
N LYS A 198 -8.10 -9.99 -6.65
CA LYS A 198 -8.11 -10.74 -5.39
C LYS A 198 -6.78 -11.44 -5.20
N VAL A 199 -6.28 -11.43 -3.97
CA VAL A 199 -5.11 -12.20 -3.54
C VAL A 199 -5.57 -13.09 -2.39
N ASP A 200 -5.51 -14.39 -2.56
CA ASP A 200 -5.91 -15.38 -1.56
C ASP A 200 -4.86 -16.47 -1.46
N GLY A 201 -4.74 -17.08 -0.29
CA GLY A 201 -3.88 -18.23 -0.10
C GLY A 201 -2.74 -18.00 0.87
N PRO A 202 -1.86 -19.02 1.01
CA PRO A 202 -0.74 -18.95 1.93
C PRO A 202 0.32 -17.94 1.48
N PHE A 203 1.09 -17.37 2.42
CA PHE A 203 2.18 -16.44 2.12
C PHE A 203 3.21 -17.02 1.15
N SER A 204 3.43 -18.33 1.21
CA SER A 204 4.41 -19.02 0.35
C SER A 204 3.95 -19.21 -1.11
N ASP A 205 2.64 -19.19 -1.37
CA ASP A 205 2.08 -19.43 -2.69
C ASP A 205 0.70 -18.75 -2.80
N PRO A 206 0.65 -17.41 -2.83
CA PRO A 206 -0.61 -16.68 -2.97
C PRO A 206 -1.15 -16.76 -4.39
N VAL A 207 -2.46 -16.94 -4.51
CA VAL A 207 -3.17 -16.95 -5.79
C VAL A 207 -3.68 -15.55 -6.09
N VAL A 208 -3.24 -14.98 -7.20
CA VAL A 208 -3.68 -13.69 -7.71
C VAL A 208 -4.70 -13.90 -8.83
N ASN A 209 -5.89 -13.35 -8.68
CA ASN A 209 -6.94 -13.32 -9.69
C ASN A 209 -7.23 -11.87 -10.07
N VAL A 210 -7.33 -11.59 -11.36
CA VAL A 210 -7.60 -10.24 -11.87
C VAL A 210 -8.82 -10.28 -12.79
N ASN A 211 -9.73 -9.33 -12.59
CA ASN A 211 -10.84 -9.05 -13.50
C ASN A 211 -10.58 -7.71 -14.22
N PRO A 212 -10.14 -7.76 -15.48
CA PRO A 212 -9.72 -6.55 -16.20
C PRO A 212 -10.89 -5.65 -16.66
N PHE A 213 -12.15 -6.06 -16.45
CA PHE A 213 -13.32 -5.37 -17.00
C PHE A 213 -14.17 -4.64 -15.96
N GLN A 214 -13.64 -4.32 -14.80
CA GLN A 214 -14.37 -3.45 -13.87
C GLN A 214 -14.20 -1.98 -14.31
N ILE A 215 -15.23 -1.44 -14.93
CA ILE A 215 -15.35 0.01 -15.15
C ILE A 215 -15.70 0.62 -13.80
N LEU A 216 -14.83 1.45 -13.24
CA LEU A 216 -15.14 2.20 -12.03
C LEU A 216 -16.26 3.19 -12.34
N THR A 217 -17.34 3.15 -11.58
CA THR A 217 -18.38 4.18 -11.64
C THR A 217 -17.76 5.54 -11.27
N PRO A 218 -17.93 6.57 -12.12
CA PRO A 218 -17.39 7.90 -11.85
C PRO A 218 -18.04 8.49 -10.59
N GLY A 219 -17.28 8.90 -9.63
CA GLY A 219 -17.83 9.63 -8.50
C GLY A 219 -16.92 9.62 -7.26
N ILE A 220 -16.70 8.47 -6.65
CA ILE A 220 -16.00 8.37 -5.36
C ILE A 220 -14.47 8.47 -5.55
N TYR A 221 -13.93 7.91 -6.62
CA TYR A 221 -12.48 7.87 -6.86
C TYR A 221 -11.94 9.16 -7.50
N ARG A 222 -12.78 9.91 -8.25
CA ARG A 222 -12.37 11.13 -8.94
C ARG A 222 -11.96 12.24 -7.96
N GLN A 223 -12.69 12.44 -6.88
CA GLN A 223 -12.36 13.43 -5.86
C GLN A 223 -11.06 13.08 -5.16
N TRP A 224 -10.88 11.83 -4.79
CA TRP A 224 -9.68 11.36 -4.13
C TRP A 224 -8.41 11.49 -4.99
N PHE A 225 -8.48 11.17 -6.30
CA PHE A 225 -7.36 11.36 -7.21
C PHE A 225 -7.05 12.84 -7.47
N GLN A 226 -8.06 13.69 -7.57
CA GLN A 226 -7.86 15.12 -7.73
C GLN A 226 -7.20 15.75 -6.50
N ASP A 227 -7.55 15.32 -5.30
CA ASP A 227 -6.96 15.81 -4.05
C ASP A 227 -5.46 15.44 -3.94
N ILE A 228 -5.05 14.28 -4.47
CA ILE A 228 -3.63 13.87 -4.50
C ILE A 228 -2.82 14.69 -5.52
N ILE A 229 -3.39 14.94 -6.70
CA ILE A 229 -2.68 15.66 -7.78
C ILE A 229 -2.63 17.17 -7.52
N SER A 230 -3.61 17.73 -6.82
CA SER A 230 -3.67 19.17 -6.54
C SER A 230 -2.85 19.62 -5.32
N ASN A 231 -2.36 18.69 -4.50
CA ASN A 231 -1.56 18.95 -3.32
C ASN A 231 -0.04 18.70 -3.51
N ASN A 232 0.42 18.59 -4.76
CA ASN A 232 1.84 18.53 -5.11
C ASN A 232 2.28 19.81 -5.83
#